data_d3490b26c4bb5920b801919b250807f1
#
_entry.id   d3490b26c4bb5920b801919b250807f1
#
_cell.length_a   1.000
_cell.length_b   1.000
_cell.length_c   1.000
_cell.angle_alpha   90.00
_cell.angle_beta   90.00
_cell.angle_gamma   90.00
#
_symmetry.space_group_name_H-M   'P 1'
#
loop_
_entity.id
_entity.type
_entity.pdbx_description
1 polymer ?
#
loop_
_entity_poly.entity_id
_entity_poly.type
_entity_poly.pdbx_seq_one_letter_code
_entity_poly.pdbx_strand_id
1 'polypeptide(L)'
;GQTLRISYIGYEGQEVKWEGQALNIVLKESNNSFSEAVVIGYGVAKKNDMTGSVAAIKPDEKNKGLVVNAQDMIQGKIAGVNVTTSSGTPGAGATIRIRGGSSLNASNDPLIVIDGLAMDNQGVKGLSNPLSMVNPADIESFTVLKDASATAIYGSRGSNGVIIITTKKGRKGAQLKVSYNGSMSVNQKRRVQEVMSGDQFVEFVKTYYGEGSDAYKALGVMEDGKQKFYNTDWQNEIYRTALSFDNNVTVTGSVKNVPFRASVGATNQEGILRTSDFNRYTASLNVNPSLLDDHLKVNLSAKYMFAKTVYADGGAMGAALGMDPTKPVRTADPRFKNFGGYYQWLQEGSVLKDSKWPETKIDLATANPLSMIDMKNDVAKSNAFVGNLELDYQVHGLKDLRLHMNIGADVSGGRQDTEISPASGTNTYYGYSGWEKINKYNLSY
;
A
#
# COMPACT_ATOMS: atom_id res chain seq x y z
N GLY A 1 7.78 -3.94 54.79
CA GLY A 1 6.51 -3.54 54.21
C GLY A 1 6.52 -3.81 52.70
N GLN A 2 5.42 -4.26 52.14
CA GLN A 2 5.25 -4.46 50.72
C GLN A 2 4.86 -3.13 50.06
N THR A 3 5.41 -2.80 48.92
CA THR A 3 5.00 -1.63 48.13
C THR A 3 3.86 -2.01 47.20
N LEU A 4 2.70 -1.40 47.39
CA LEU A 4 1.55 -1.59 46.52
C LEU A 4 1.52 -0.46 45.48
N ARG A 5 1.45 -0.82 44.21
CA ARG A 5 1.23 0.14 43.11
C ARG A 5 -0.23 0.11 42.72
N ILE A 6 -0.89 1.25 42.89
CA ILE A 6 -2.31 1.41 42.62
C ILE A 6 -2.46 2.32 41.41
N SER A 7 -3.19 1.85 40.40
CA SER A 7 -3.49 2.63 39.19
C SER A 7 -4.95 2.42 38.80
N TYR A 8 -5.61 3.51 38.43
CA TYR A 8 -6.96 3.49 37.87
C TYR A 8 -7.02 4.39 36.65
N ILE A 9 -7.82 4.03 35.67
CA ILE A 9 -7.94 4.79 34.43
C ILE A 9 -8.45 6.20 34.73
N GLY A 10 -7.71 7.23 34.32
CA GLY A 10 -8.04 8.63 34.60
C GLY A 10 -7.43 9.20 35.87
N TYR A 11 -6.66 8.44 36.63
CA TYR A 11 -6.01 8.87 37.87
C TYR A 11 -4.49 8.64 37.83
N GLU A 12 -3.74 9.44 38.57
CA GLU A 12 -2.28 9.27 38.72
C GLU A 12 -1.99 8.00 39.52
N GLY A 13 -1.12 7.14 39.00
CA GLY A 13 -0.69 5.94 39.74
C GLY A 13 0.13 6.33 40.97
N GLN A 14 -0.23 5.79 42.15
CA GLN A 14 0.49 6.00 43.40
C GLN A 14 1.15 4.71 43.87
N GLU A 15 2.34 4.84 44.46
CA GLU A 15 3.01 3.77 45.17
C GLU A 15 2.94 4.01 46.68
N VAL A 16 2.34 3.07 47.41
CA VAL A 16 2.12 3.19 48.84
C VAL A 16 2.74 1.97 49.54
N LYS A 17 3.53 2.21 50.60
CA LYS A 17 4.04 1.13 51.45
C LYS A 17 2.90 0.62 52.35
N TRP A 18 2.67 -0.67 52.26
CA TRP A 18 1.67 -1.32 53.09
C TRP A 18 2.32 -2.07 54.28
N GLU A 19 1.87 -1.76 55.46
CA GLU A 19 2.37 -2.34 56.74
C GLU A 19 1.31 -3.15 57.46
N GLY A 20 0.27 -3.65 56.75
CA GLY A 20 -0.75 -4.54 57.28
C GLY A 20 -2.04 -3.88 57.77
N GLN A 21 -2.19 -2.56 57.63
CA GLN A 21 -3.38 -1.79 58.03
C GLN A 21 -4.29 -1.43 56.83
N ALA A 22 -5.56 -1.12 57.10
CA ALA A 22 -6.47 -0.63 56.07
C ALA A 22 -5.96 0.69 55.49
N LEU A 23 -5.80 0.79 54.15
CA LEU A 23 -5.36 1.97 53.44
C LEU A 23 -6.57 2.66 52.83
N ASN A 24 -6.75 3.94 53.14
CA ASN A 24 -7.68 4.81 52.42
C ASN A 24 -6.86 5.62 51.43
N ILE A 25 -6.95 5.29 50.13
CA ILE A 25 -6.13 5.87 49.08
C ILE A 25 -7.01 6.76 48.23
N VAL A 26 -6.74 8.05 48.26
CA VAL A 26 -7.37 9.04 47.39
C VAL A 26 -6.46 9.21 46.19
N LEU A 27 -6.87 8.69 45.04
CA LEU A 27 -6.19 8.91 43.78
C LEU A 27 -6.50 10.33 43.30
N LYS A 28 -5.46 11.07 42.90
CA LYS A 28 -5.62 12.34 42.21
C LYS A 28 -6.03 12.11 40.78
N GLU A 29 -7.03 12.81 40.32
CA GLU A 29 -7.35 12.82 38.90
C GLU A 29 -6.08 13.14 38.11
N SER A 30 -5.72 12.26 37.19
CA SER A 30 -4.65 12.53 36.26
C SER A 30 -5.09 13.69 35.38
N ASN A 31 -4.51 14.85 35.55
CA ASN A 31 -4.60 15.97 34.61
C ASN A 31 -3.91 15.64 33.27
N ASN A 32 -3.42 14.44 33.10
CA ASN A 32 -3.18 13.75 31.81
C ASN A 32 -4.53 13.28 31.21
N SER A 33 -5.61 14.06 31.29
CA SER A 33 -6.48 14.17 30.14
C SER A 33 -5.51 14.58 29.04
N PHE A 34 -5.14 13.61 28.19
CA PHE A 34 -4.44 13.89 26.95
C PHE A 34 -5.24 15.00 26.28
N SER A 35 -4.83 16.23 26.47
CA SER A 35 -5.20 17.32 25.60
C SER A 35 -4.56 16.88 24.27
N GLU A 36 -5.31 16.06 23.50
CA GLU A 36 -4.92 15.67 22.15
C GLU A 36 -4.78 16.99 21.41
N ALA A 37 -3.55 17.49 21.39
CA ALA A 37 -3.18 18.58 20.55
C ALA A 37 -3.36 18.09 19.13
N VAL A 38 -4.37 18.59 18.46
CA VAL A 38 -4.69 18.24 17.07
C VAL A 38 -4.02 19.29 16.20
N VAL A 39 -3.14 18.84 15.33
CA VAL A 39 -2.57 19.71 14.30
C VAL A 39 -3.68 20.06 13.31
N ILE A 40 -4.01 21.34 13.19
CA ILE A 40 -4.95 21.85 12.21
C ILE A 40 -4.25 22.91 11.37
N GLY A 41 -4.15 22.66 10.09
CA GLY A 41 -3.58 23.59 9.11
C GLY A 41 -2.25 24.18 9.56
N TYR A 42 -2.24 25.42 9.98
CA TYR A 42 -1.05 26.16 10.38
C TYR A 42 -0.93 26.33 11.91
N GLY A 43 -1.59 25.48 12.71
CA GLY A 43 -1.58 25.60 14.16
C GLY A 43 -1.90 24.30 14.88
N VAL A 44 -1.79 24.35 16.21
CA VAL A 44 -2.15 23.26 17.11
C VAL A 44 -3.33 23.73 17.94
N ALA A 45 -4.49 23.06 17.83
CA ALA A 45 -5.63 23.30 18.68
C ALA A 45 -5.88 22.11 19.60
N LYS A 46 -6.50 22.34 20.75
CA LYS A 46 -7.00 21.24 21.57
C LYS A 46 -8.23 20.64 20.88
N LYS A 47 -8.35 19.31 20.88
CA LYS A 47 -9.49 18.61 20.29
C LYS A 47 -10.84 19.12 20.82
N ASN A 48 -10.88 19.49 22.09
CA ASN A 48 -12.08 19.99 22.75
C ASN A 48 -12.46 21.43 22.34
N ASP A 49 -11.52 22.17 21.75
CA ASP A 49 -11.75 23.55 21.29
C ASP A 49 -12.25 23.61 19.85
N MET A 50 -12.34 22.44 19.19
CA MET A 50 -12.78 22.35 17.80
C MET A 50 -14.28 22.16 17.70
N THR A 51 -14.94 23.04 16.96
CA THR A 51 -16.38 22.97 16.68
C THR A 51 -16.77 21.94 15.64
N GLY A 52 -15.79 21.34 14.93
CA GLY A 52 -15.98 20.37 13.86
C GLY A 52 -15.72 18.92 14.28
N SER A 53 -16.25 17.95 13.49
CA SER A 53 -16.00 16.52 13.71
C SER A 53 -14.58 16.14 13.31
N VAL A 54 -13.70 16.04 14.29
CA VAL A 54 -12.30 15.65 14.14
C VAL A 54 -12.06 14.31 14.82
N ALA A 55 -11.38 13.40 14.12
CA ALA A 55 -10.92 12.15 14.68
C ALA A 55 -9.40 12.12 14.65
N ALA A 56 -8.76 11.94 15.79
CA ALA A 56 -7.33 11.71 15.89
C ALA A 56 -7.09 10.29 16.40
N ILE A 57 -6.18 9.58 15.74
CA ILE A 57 -5.73 8.26 16.17
C ILE A 57 -4.20 8.23 16.18
N LYS A 58 -3.65 7.57 17.19
CA LYS A 58 -2.24 7.14 17.18
C LYS A 58 -2.18 5.73 16.63
N PRO A 59 -1.20 5.42 15.78
CA PRO A 59 -1.00 4.06 15.33
C PRO A 59 -0.85 3.13 16.52
N ASP A 60 -1.64 2.07 16.55
CA ASP A 60 -1.50 1.03 17.56
C ASP A 60 -0.31 0.14 17.20
N GLU A 61 0.68 0.06 18.08
CA GLU A 61 1.83 -0.84 17.93
C GLU A 61 1.41 -2.33 17.92
N LYS A 62 0.18 -2.61 18.32
CA LYS A 62 -0.41 -3.97 18.34
C LYS A 62 -1.18 -4.33 17.06
N ASN A 63 -1.03 -3.57 15.97
CA ASN A 63 -1.62 -3.95 14.69
C ASN A 63 -1.13 -5.35 14.28
N LYS A 64 -2.04 -6.30 14.22
CA LYS A 64 -1.75 -7.64 13.76
C LYS A 64 -1.74 -7.65 12.24
N GLY A 65 -0.60 -7.94 11.64
CA GLY A 65 -0.42 -8.05 10.20
C GLY A 65 0.68 -7.14 9.65
N LEU A 66 1.06 -7.37 8.40
CA LEU A 66 2.01 -6.52 7.69
C LEU A 66 1.32 -5.19 7.33
N VAL A 67 1.77 -4.11 7.94
CA VAL A 67 1.35 -2.75 7.59
C VAL A 67 2.36 -2.20 6.60
N VAL A 68 2.05 -2.25 5.32
CA VAL A 68 2.93 -1.77 4.25
C VAL A 68 2.73 -0.29 3.98
N ASN A 69 1.49 0.17 4.02
CA ASN A 69 1.11 1.55 3.73
C ASN A 69 0.43 2.22 4.93
N ALA A 70 0.56 3.54 5.01
CA ALA A 70 -0.09 4.33 6.06
C ALA A 70 -1.63 4.17 6.08
N GLN A 71 -2.25 3.90 4.93
CA GLN A 71 -3.68 3.65 4.79
C GLN A 71 -4.16 2.41 5.57
N ASP A 72 -3.32 1.38 5.70
CA ASP A 72 -3.65 0.14 6.41
C ASP A 72 -3.85 0.40 7.91
N MET A 73 -3.20 1.46 8.42
CA MET A 73 -3.29 1.85 9.82
C MET A 73 -4.63 2.51 10.19
N ILE A 74 -5.33 3.11 9.24
CA ILE A 74 -6.60 3.82 9.46
C ILE A 74 -7.83 3.00 9.06
N GLN A 75 -7.62 1.89 8.32
CA GLN A 75 -8.70 1.04 7.84
C GLN A 75 -9.55 0.49 9.00
N GLY A 76 -10.86 0.76 8.97
CA GLY A 76 -11.82 0.30 9.98
C GLY A 76 -11.69 0.93 11.38
N LYS A 77 -10.78 1.92 11.57
CA LYS A 77 -10.53 2.53 12.88
C LYS A 77 -11.15 3.91 13.05
N ILE A 78 -11.57 4.55 11.98
CA ILE A 78 -12.13 5.91 12.02
C ILE A 78 -13.57 5.88 11.49
N ALA A 79 -14.53 6.21 12.34
CA ALA A 79 -15.93 6.29 11.94
C ALA A 79 -16.11 7.31 10.80
N GLY A 80 -16.88 6.94 9.75
CA GLY A 80 -17.12 7.76 8.56
C GLY A 80 -15.95 7.85 7.58
N VAL A 81 -14.90 7.07 7.78
CA VAL A 81 -13.80 6.89 6.82
C VAL A 81 -13.85 5.47 6.27
N ASN A 82 -14.08 5.36 4.97
CA ASN A 82 -14.05 4.09 4.27
C ASN A 82 -12.72 3.98 3.49
N VAL A 83 -11.99 2.90 3.75
CA VAL A 83 -10.73 2.58 3.06
C VAL A 83 -10.93 1.26 2.33
N THR A 84 -10.94 1.33 1.01
CA THR A 84 -11.15 0.17 0.14
C THR A 84 -9.90 -0.06 -0.70
N THR A 85 -9.29 -1.23 -0.56
CA THR A 85 -8.19 -1.64 -1.45
C THR A 85 -8.79 -2.12 -2.78
N SER A 86 -8.28 -1.59 -3.88
CA SER A 86 -8.78 -1.93 -5.23
C SER A 86 -8.32 -3.33 -5.69
N SER A 87 -7.21 -3.81 -5.16
CA SER A 87 -6.65 -5.13 -5.48
C SER A 87 -5.77 -5.65 -4.34
N GLY A 88 -5.46 -6.95 -4.37
CA GLY A 88 -4.45 -7.57 -3.50
C GLY A 88 -3.02 -7.46 -4.04
N THR A 89 -2.79 -6.65 -5.05
CA THR A 89 -1.46 -6.46 -5.65
C THR A 89 -0.51 -5.80 -4.64
N PRO A 90 0.73 -6.28 -4.49
CA PRO A 90 1.73 -5.65 -3.66
C PRO A 90 1.91 -4.16 -3.96
N GLY A 91 1.98 -3.34 -2.92
CA GLY A 91 2.11 -1.89 -3.07
C GLY A 91 0.88 -1.15 -3.63
N ALA A 92 -0.25 -1.84 -3.81
CA ALA A 92 -1.48 -1.19 -4.27
C ALA A 92 -1.93 -0.10 -3.29
N GLY A 93 -2.40 1.01 -3.85
CA GLY A 93 -3.06 2.07 -3.09
C GLY A 93 -4.47 1.67 -2.67
N ALA A 94 -5.02 2.37 -1.69
CA ALA A 94 -6.43 2.28 -1.36
C ALA A 94 -7.18 3.53 -1.81
N THR A 95 -8.42 3.33 -2.16
CA THR A 95 -9.38 4.41 -2.32
C THR A 95 -9.92 4.79 -0.94
N ILE A 96 -9.79 6.05 -0.57
CA ILE A 96 -10.27 6.55 0.72
C ILE A 96 -11.45 7.48 0.46
N ARG A 97 -12.53 7.29 1.21
CA ARG A 97 -13.73 8.14 1.16
C ARG A 97 -14.10 8.59 2.56
N ILE A 98 -14.35 9.88 2.72
CA ILE A 98 -14.82 10.47 3.97
C ILE A 98 -16.27 10.88 3.76
N ARG A 99 -17.21 10.26 4.51
CA ARG A 99 -18.67 10.50 4.42
C ARG A 99 -19.28 10.26 3.02
N GLY A 100 -18.62 9.47 2.17
CA GLY A 100 -19.12 9.14 0.82
C GLY A 100 -18.46 9.98 -0.28
N GLY A 101 -19.08 10.01 -1.45
CA GLY A 101 -18.64 10.81 -2.61
C GLY A 101 -19.47 12.08 -2.75
N SER A 102 -18.83 13.19 -3.07
CA SER A 102 -19.47 14.50 -3.27
C SER A 102 -19.62 14.87 -4.74
N SER A 103 -18.91 14.20 -5.64
CA SER A 103 -18.90 14.49 -7.07
C SER A 103 -19.04 13.25 -7.93
N LEU A 104 -19.75 13.38 -9.06
CA LEU A 104 -19.88 12.32 -10.07
C LEU A 104 -18.69 12.33 -11.04
N ASN A 105 -18.10 13.49 -11.32
CA ASN A 105 -17.07 13.66 -12.35
C ASN A 105 -15.69 14.06 -11.82
N ALA A 106 -15.61 14.63 -10.62
CA ALA A 106 -14.35 15.03 -10.00
C ALA A 106 -13.85 13.96 -9.01
N SER A 107 -12.57 14.04 -8.61
CA SER A 107 -12.03 13.19 -7.56
C SER A 107 -12.81 13.36 -6.26
N ASN A 108 -13.12 12.24 -5.63
CA ASN A 108 -13.73 12.17 -4.30
C ASN A 108 -12.69 11.82 -3.22
N ASP A 109 -11.39 11.85 -3.54
CA ASP A 109 -10.33 11.55 -2.60
C ASP A 109 -10.11 12.70 -1.62
N PRO A 110 -9.90 12.42 -0.32
CA PRO A 110 -9.58 13.44 0.66
C PRO A 110 -8.21 14.06 0.37
N LEU A 111 -8.01 15.29 0.77
CA LEU A 111 -6.69 15.92 0.75
C LEU A 111 -5.78 15.24 1.76
N ILE A 112 -4.57 14.88 1.35
CA ILE A 112 -3.53 14.37 2.23
C ILE A 112 -2.59 15.51 2.60
N VAL A 113 -2.33 15.66 3.89
CA VAL A 113 -1.38 16.64 4.44
C VAL A 113 -0.33 15.89 5.24
N ILE A 114 0.95 16.07 4.93
CA ILE A 114 2.06 15.42 5.62
C ILE A 114 2.93 16.49 6.28
N ASP A 115 3.01 16.47 7.61
CA ASP A 115 3.76 17.45 8.41
C ASP A 115 3.50 18.92 8.00
N GLY A 116 2.23 19.26 7.71
CA GLY A 116 1.81 20.61 7.32
C GLY A 116 1.82 20.88 5.82
N LEU A 117 2.43 20.02 5.00
CA LEU A 117 2.44 20.17 3.54
C LEU A 117 1.24 19.46 2.91
N ALA A 118 0.40 20.21 2.20
CA ALA A 118 -0.71 19.69 1.43
C ALA A 118 -0.22 19.05 0.13
N MET A 119 -0.39 17.73 0.02
CA MET A 119 0.10 16.93 -1.10
C MET A 119 -0.77 17.06 -2.34
N ASP A 120 -0.20 16.80 -3.49
CA ASP A 120 -0.98 16.56 -4.71
C ASP A 120 -1.47 15.10 -4.71
N ASN A 121 -2.78 14.92 -4.78
CA ASN A 121 -3.42 13.61 -4.73
C ASN A 121 -3.30 12.78 -6.02
N GLN A 122 -2.83 13.35 -7.12
CA GLN A 122 -2.63 12.58 -8.34
C GLN A 122 -1.45 11.63 -8.17
N GLY A 123 -1.63 10.36 -8.49
CA GLY A 123 -0.56 9.36 -8.48
C GLY A 123 0.47 9.56 -9.61
N VAL A 124 1.64 9.00 -9.44
CA VAL A 124 2.61 8.75 -10.52
C VAL A 124 2.73 7.25 -10.73
N LYS A 125 3.29 6.81 -11.86
CA LYS A 125 3.45 5.38 -12.13
C LYS A 125 4.25 4.69 -11.02
N GLY A 126 3.72 3.59 -10.48
CA GLY A 126 4.32 2.87 -9.35
C GLY A 126 4.07 3.48 -7.96
N LEU A 127 3.35 4.62 -7.89
CA LEU A 127 2.97 5.28 -6.65
C LEU A 127 1.52 5.74 -6.74
N SER A 128 0.61 4.98 -6.18
CA SER A 128 -0.84 5.17 -6.37
C SER A 128 -1.39 6.37 -5.59
N ASN A 129 -0.84 6.67 -4.43
CA ASN A 129 -1.26 7.81 -3.60
C ASN A 129 -0.13 8.31 -2.68
N PRO A 130 -0.23 9.56 -2.15
CA PRO A 130 0.78 10.14 -1.27
C PRO A 130 1.01 9.40 0.05
N LEU A 131 0.05 8.61 0.53
CA LEU A 131 0.18 7.83 1.78
C LEU A 131 1.29 6.78 1.70
N SER A 132 1.61 6.30 0.49
CA SER A 132 2.69 5.35 0.27
C SER A 132 4.09 5.95 0.42
N MET A 133 4.20 7.29 0.47
CA MET A 133 5.48 8.01 0.65
C MET A 133 6.00 7.96 2.09
N VAL A 134 5.11 7.78 3.06
CA VAL A 134 5.47 7.78 4.48
C VAL A 134 5.63 6.35 4.98
N ASN A 135 6.76 6.06 5.61
CA ASN A 135 6.91 4.78 6.30
C ASN A 135 5.97 4.75 7.51
N PRO A 136 5.13 3.71 7.64
CA PRO A 136 4.22 3.56 8.79
C PRO A 136 4.92 3.68 10.15
N ALA A 137 6.17 3.19 10.27
CA ALA A 137 6.95 3.27 11.51
C ALA A 137 7.30 4.72 11.94
N ASP A 138 7.30 5.67 10.98
CA ASP A 138 7.58 7.08 11.25
C ASP A 138 6.34 7.89 11.62
N ILE A 139 5.15 7.34 11.53
CA ILE A 139 3.90 8.05 11.81
C ILE A 139 3.69 8.14 13.32
N GLU A 140 3.42 9.34 13.81
CA GLU A 140 3.01 9.61 15.19
C GLU A 140 1.49 9.57 15.33
N SER A 141 0.76 10.24 14.43
CA SER A 141 -0.69 10.31 14.48
C SER A 141 -1.32 10.60 13.14
N PHE A 142 -2.58 10.19 13.02
CA PHE A 142 -3.50 10.62 11.96
C PHE A 142 -4.57 11.51 12.56
N THR A 143 -4.82 12.63 11.90
CA THR A 143 -5.97 13.50 12.20
C THR A 143 -6.84 13.57 10.97
N VAL A 144 -8.13 13.27 11.11
CA VAL A 144 -9.09 13.34 10.01
C VAL A 144 -10.11 14.44 10.27
N LEU A 145 -10.11 15.44 9.39
CA LEU A 145 -11.07 16.53 9.36
C LEU A 145 -12.20 16.16 8.42
N LYS A 146 -13.42 16.07 8.96
CA LYS A 146 -14.57 15.54 8.20
C LYS A 146 -15.58 16.62 7.83
N ASP A 147 -15.61 17.73 8.57
CA ASP A 147 -16.58 18.80 8.40
C ASP A 147 -16.00 20.01 7.67
N ALA A 148 -16.85 20.73 6.95
CA ALA A 148 -16.47 21.90 6.17
C ALA A 148 -15.81 23.00 7.05
N SER A 149 -16.25 23.19 8.28
CA SER A 149 -15.65 24.14 9.21
C SER A 149 -14.19 23.81 9.56
N ALA A 150 -13.88 22.51 9.73
CA ALA A 150 -12.53 22.05 10.02
C ALA A 150 -11.63 22.04 8.77
N THR A 151 -12.21 21.86 7.57
CA THR A 151 -11.47 21.78 6.31
C THR A 151 -11.33 23.11 5.58
N ALA A 152 -12.05 24.16 6.00
CA ALA A 152 -12.09 25.49 5.37
C ALA A 152 -10.71 26.11 5.14
N ILE A 153 -9.76 25.86 6.05
CA ILE A 153 -8.37 26.34 5.97
C ILE A 153 -7.62 25.82 4.74
N TYR A 154 -8.07 24.68 4.17
CA TYR A 154 -7.49 24.10 2.96
C TYR A 154 -8.24 24.47 1.68
N GLY A 155 -9.24 25.35 1.79
CA GLY A 155 -10.05 25.82 0.66
C GLY A 155 -10.75 24.68 -0.06
N SER A 156 -10.92 24.81 -1.39
CA SER A 156 -11.59 23.83 -2.24
C SER A 156 -10.93 22.45 -2.25
N ARG A 157 -9.61 22.36 -2.00
CA ARG A 157 -8.89 21.10 -1.91
C ARG A 157 -9.35 20.24 -0.73
N GLY A 158 -9.90 20.85 0.34
CA GLY A 158 -10.42 20.16 1.51
C GLY A 158 -11.88 19.72 1.41
N SER A 159 -12.57 19.92 0.27
CA SER A 159 -14.01 19.66 0.11
C SER A 159 -14.43 18.21 0.42
N ASN A 160 -13.56 17.25 0.15
CA ASN A 160 -13.79 15.82 0.40
C ASN A 160 -13.24 15.34 1.75
N GLY A 161 -12.93 16.28 2.65
CA GLY A 161 -12.24 16.01 3.93
C GLY A 161 -10.71 16.07 3.78
N VAL A 162 -10.05 16.08 4.94
CA VAL A 162 -8.57 16.16 5.00
C VAL A 162 -8.04 15.10 5.95
N ILE A 163 -6.98 14.41 5.53
CA ILE A 163 -6.22 13.47 6.35
C ILE A 163 -4.84 14.09 6.62
N ILE A 164 -4.59 14.43 7.85
CA ILE A 164 -3.32 14.99 8.30
C ILE A 164 -2.49 13.88 8.92
N ILE A 165 -1.29 13.69 8.42
CA ILE A 165 -0.29 12.77 8.96
C ILE A 165 0.78 13.59 9.66
N THR A 166 0.97 13.31 10.94
CA THR A 166 2.07 13.86 11.72
C THR A 166 3.12 12.79 11.92
N THR A 167 4.37 13.09 11.60
CA THR A 167 5.47 12.14 11.80
C THR A 167 6.19 12.39 13.12
N LYS A 168 6.81 11.33 13.64
CA LYS A 168 7.57 11.35 14.90
C LYS A 168 8.75 12.29 14.79
N LYS A 169 8.97 13.09 15.83
CA LYS A 169 10.05 14.09 15.93
C LYS A 169 11.05 13.74 17.03
N GLY A 170 12.21 14.34 16.98
CA GLY A 170 13.19 14.33 18.09
C GLY A 170 12.69 15.13 19.29
N ARG A 171 13.23 14.87 20.48
CA ARG A 171 12.91 15.61 21.70
C ARG A 171 14.16 16.31 22.23
N LYS A 172 14.03 17.56 22.66
CA LYS A 172 15.11 18.38 23.26
C LYS A 172 15.69 17.64 24.48
N GLY A 173 17.02 17.55 24.56
CA GLY A 173 17.73 16.89 25.65
C GLY A 173 17.62 15.35 25.67
N ALA A 174 17.01 14.73 24.67
CA ALA A 174 16.95 13.28 24.59
C ALA A 174 18.33 12.66 24.32
N GLN A 175 18.64 11.58 25.03
CA GLN A 175 19.82 10.77 24.74
C GLN A 175 19.70 10.11 23.37
N LEU A 176 20.85 9.83 22.76
CA LEU A 176 20.91 9.11 21.51
C LEU A 176 20.31 7.71 21.69
N LYS A 177 19.30 7.39 20.88
CA LYS A 177 18.65 6.09 20.86
C LYS A 177 18.58 5.56 19.44
N VAL A 178 19.05 4.33 19.24
CA VAL A 178 18.88 3.57 18.01
C VAL A 178 17.77 2.54 18.23
N SER A 179 16.85 2.46 17.30
CA SER A 179 15.74 1.49 17.34
C SER A 179 15.67 0.76 16.00
N TYR A 180 15.49 -0.55 16.07
CA TYR A 180 15.21 -1.40 14.92
C TYR A 180 13.82 -2.02 15.08
N ASN A 181 13.01 -1.91 14.02
CA ASN A 181 11.73 -2.59 13.89
C ASN A 181 11.79 -3.47 12.64
N GLY A 182 11.58 -4.77 12.83
CA GLY A 182 11.51 -5.73 11.73
C GLY A 182 10.26 -6.55 11.82
N SER A 183 9.61 -6.81 10.70
CA SER A 183 8.50 -7.74 10.59
C SER A 183 8.64 -8.63 9.37
N MET A 184 8.16 -9.85 9.50
CA MET A 184 8.07 -10.84 8.43
C MET A 184 6.64 -11.35 8.37
N SER A 185 6.11 -11.52 7.17
CA SER A 185 4.81 -12.15 6.97
C SER A 185 4.86 -13.18 5.86
N VAL A 186 4.02 -14.21 6.02
CA VAL A 186 3.79 -15.26 5.05
C VAL A 186 2.35 -15.13 4.57
N ASN A 187 2.17 -14.87 3.29
CA ASN A 187 0.88 -14.69 2.67
C ASN A 187 0.54 -15.89 1.79
N GLN A 188 -0.66 -16.43 1.95
CA GLN A 188 -1.15 -17.56 1.18
C GLN A 188 -2.55 -17.28 0.67
N LYS A 189 -2.93 -17.91 -0.43
CA LYS A 189 -4.31 -17.90 -0.88
C LYS A 189 -5.23 -18.52 0.20
N ARG A 190 -6.31 -17.84 0.54
CA ARG A 190 -7.26 -18.33 1.55
C ARG A 190 -8.30 -19.26 0.96
N ARG A 191 -8.83 -18.90 -0.21
CA ARG A 191 -9.83 -19.66 -0.95
C ARG A 191 -9.55 -19.54 -2.43
N VAL A 192 -9.88 -20.58 -3.15
CA VAL A 192 -9.98 -20.63 -4.60
C VAL A 192 -11.43 -20.94 -4.96
N GLN A 193 -11.83 -20.63 -6.18
CA GLN A 193 -13.14 -21.01 -6.70
C GLN A 193 -13.16 -22.52 -6.88
N GLU A 194 -14.21 -23.17 -6.43
CA GLU A 194 -14.41 -24.59 -6.69
C GLU A 194 -14.73 -24.81 -8.18
N VAL A 195 -13.91 -25.58 -8.83
CA VAL A 195 -14.05 -25.98 -10.24
C VAL A 195 -13.85 -27.49 -10.35
N MET A 196 -14.29 -28.10 -11.44
CA MET A 196 -14.07 -29.52 -11.68
C MET A 196 -12.56 -29.79 -11.87
N SER A 197 -12.08 -30.88 -11.29
CA SER A 197 -10.76 -31.43 -11.62
C SER A 197 -10.78 -32.01 -13.05
N GLY A 198 -9.58 -32.28 -13.60
CA GLY A 198 -9.48 -32.90 -14.92
C GLY A 198 -10.26 -34.22 -15.01
N ASP A 199 -10.12 -35.08 -14.00
CA ASP A 199 -10.80 -36.37 -13.95
C ASP A 199 -12.33 -36.21 -13.85
N GLN A 200 -12.80 -35.28 -13.03
CA GLN A 200 -14.24 -34.97 -12.92
C GLN A 200 -14.79 -34.41 -14.23
N PHE A 201 -14.01 -33.58 -14.91
CA PHE A 201 -14.43 -32.99 -16.18
C PHE A 201 -14.49 -34.03 -17.31
N VAL A 202 -13.53 -34.96 -17.37
CA VAL A 202 -13.57 -36.10 -18.31
C VAL A 202 -14.81 -36.97 -18.08
N GLU A 203 -15.07 -37.32 -16.82
CA GLU A 203 -16.23 -38.14 -16.46
C GLU A 203 -17.57 -37.43 -16.77
N PHE A 204 -17.64 -36.13 -16.52
CA PHE A 204 -18.78 -35.30 -16.86
C PHE A 204 -19.06 -35.33 -18.38
N VAL A 205 -18.03 -35.05 -19.21
CA VAL A 205 -18.18 -35.03 -20.67
C VAL A 205 -18.52 -36.43 -21.20
N LYS A 206 -17.90 -37.46 -20.67
CA LYS A 206 -18.17 -38.86 -21.03
C LYS A 206 -19.64 -39.21 -20.74
N THR A 207 -20.15 -38.83 -19.57
CA THR A 207 -21.48 -39.16 -19.13
C THR A 207 -22.57 -38.45 -19.96
N TYR A 208 -22.37 -37.13 -20.23
CA TYR A 208 -23.42 -36.33 -20.88
C TYR A 208 -23.36 -36.32 -22.41
N TYR A 209 -22.14 -36.47 -22.98
CA TYR A 209 -21.92 -36.36 -24.42
C TYR A 209 -21.52 -37.70 -25.07
N GLY A 210 -20.96 -38.61 -24.27
CA GLY A 210 -20.44 -39.91 -24.76
C GLY A 210 -18.97 -39.83 -25.25
N GLU A 211 -18.26 -40.95 -25.16
CA GLU A 211 -16.83 -41.06 -25.58
C GLU A 211 -16.61 -40.82 -27.08
N GLY A 212 -17.62 -41.03 -27.93
CA GLY A 212 -17.51 -40.80 -29.39
C GLY A 212 -17.74 -39.36 -29.82
N SER A 213 -18.19 -38.48 -28.90
CA SER A 213 -18.54 -37.09 -29.21
C SER A 213 -17.31 -36.22 -29.52
N ASP A 214 -17.56 -35.14 -30.26
CA ASP A 214 -16.47 -34.16 -30.54
C ASP A 214 -16.06 -33.43 -29.25
N ALA A 215 -16.96 -33.26 -28.28
CA ALA A 215 -16.64 -32.75 -26.98
C ALA A 215 -15.64 -33.62 -26.22
N TYR A 216 -15.80 -34.95 -26.23
CA TYR A 216 -14.85 -35.89 -25.63
C TYR A 216 -13.51 -35.93 -26.36
N LYS A 217 -13.52 -35.93 -27.70
CA LYS A 217 -12.30 -35.89 -28.53
C LYS A 217 -11.51 -34.59 -28.32
N ALA A 218 -12.17 -33.51 -27.97
CA ALA A 218 -11.52 -32.23 -27.68
C ALA A 218 -10.81 -32.20 -26.32
N LEU A 219 -11.06 -33.14 -25.41
CA LEU A 219 -10.39 -33.20 -24.11
C LEU A 219 -8.94 -33.65 -24.23
N GLY A 220 -8.12 -33.28 -23.25
CA GLY A 220 -6.71 -33.67 -23.21
C GLY A 220 -5.91 -33.19 -24.44
N VAL A 221 -4.84 -33.88 -24.73
CA VAL A 221 -3.97 -33.64 -25.90
C VAL A 221 -3.55 -34.98 -26.52
N MET A 222 -3.20 -34.95 -27.80
CA MET A 222 -2.61 -36.12 -28.45
C MET A 222 -1.10 -36.16 -28.22
N GLU A 223 -0.62 -37.20 -27.53
CA GLU A 223 0.79 -37.47 -27.32
C GLU A 223 1.09 -38.90 -27.78
N ASP A 224 2.08 -39.07 -28.61
CA ASP A 224 2.50 -40.38 -29.18
C ASP A 224 1.32 -41.18 -29.78
N GLY A 225 0.41 -40.48 -30.46
CA GLY A 225 -0.76 -41.07 -31.12
C GLY A 225 -1.87 -41.52 -30.17
N LYS A 226 -1.79 -41.19 -28.88
CA LYS A 226 -2.80 -41.49 -27.87
C LYS A 226 -3.35 -40.22 -27.25
N GLN A 227 -4.64 -40.21 -26.97
CA GLN A 227 -5.28 -39.13 -26.20
C GLN A 227 -4.88 -39.26 -24.72
N LYS A 228 -4.29 -38.18 -24.19
CA LYS A 228 -3.82 -38.09 -22.82
C LYS A 228 -4.55 -36.98 -22.10
N PHE A 229 -5.13 -37.32 -20.97
CA PHE A 229 -5.80 -36.34 -20.09
C PHE A 229 -4.87 -35.91 -18.98
N TYR A 230 -4.83 -34.60 -18.74
CA TYR A 230 -4.12 -34.02 -17.62
C TYR A 230 -5.12 -33.71 -16.50
N ASN A 231 -4.60 -33.43 -15.32
CA ASN A 231 -5.40 -32.96 -14.17
C ASN A 231 -4.76 -31.68 -13.62
N THR A 232 -4.84 -30.62 -14.42
CA THR A 232 -4.14 -29.37 -14.13
C THR A 232 -4.99 -28.48 -13.23
N ASP A 233 -4.53 -28.21 -12.01
CA ASP A 233 -5.12 -27.21 -11.14
C ASP A 233 -4.58 -25.82 -11.52
N TRP A 234 -5.21 -25.19 -12.50
CA TRP A 234 -4.80 -23.90 -13.04
C TRP A 234 -4.72 -22.78 -11.98
N GLN A 235 -5.59 -22.81 -10.98
CA GLN A 235 -5.56 -21.84 -9.90
C GLN A 235 -4.35 -22.05 -8.99
N ASN A 236 -3.93 -23.29 -8.76
CA ASN A 236 -2.73 -23.56 -7.98
C ASN A 236 -1.45 -23.18 -8.73
N GLU A 237 -1.45 -23.33 -10.05
CA GLU A 237 -0.33 -22.99 -10.91
C GLU A 237 0.00 -21.51 -10.93
N ILE A 238 -0.99 -20.62 -10.84
CA ILE A 238 -0.80 -19.16 -10.89
C ILE A 238 -0.46 -18.55 -9.53
N TYR A 239 -0.71 -19.25 -8.42
CA TYR A 239 -0.46 -18.73 -7.09
C TYR A 239 0.80 -19.32 -6.48
N ARG A 240 1.35 -18.58 -5.51
CA ARG A 240 2.49 -19.01 -4.66
C ARG A 240 2.25 -18.63 -3.22
N THR A 241 2.97 -19.28 -2.31
CA THR A 241 3.21 -18.75 -0.98
C THR A 241 4.18 -17.58 -1.09
N ALA A 242 3.78 -16.41 -0.62
CA ALA A 242 4.52 -15.17 -0.75
C ALA A 242 5.11 -14.73 0.59
N LEU A 243 6.36 -14.31 0.57
CA LEU A 243 7.06 -13.78 1.73
C LEU A 243 7.14 -12.28 1.65
N SER A 244 7.01 -11.61 2.79
CA SER A 244 7.15 -10.17 2.87
C SER A 244 7.95 -9.78 4.09
N PHE A 245 8.80 -8.77 3.93
CA PHE A 245 9.67 -8.24 4.97
C PHE A 245 9.52 -6.73 5.04
N ASP A 246 9.46 -6.20 6.24
CA ASP A 246 9.55 -4.77 6.50
C ASP A 246 10.59 -4.53 7.58
N ASN A 247 11.57 -3.68 7.30
CA ASN A 247 12.67 -3.38 8.18
C ASN A 247 12.84 -1.86 8.29
N ASN A 248 12.94 -1.35 9.50
CA ASN A 248 13.15 0.07 9.75
C ASN A 248 14.18 0.27 10.86
N VAL A 249 15.18 1.09 10.57
CA VAL A 249 16.17 1.57 11.53
C VAL A 249 15.93 3.04 11.79
N THR A 250 15.83 3.43 13.04
CA THR A 250 15.62 4.81 13.46
C THR A 250 16.66 5.22 14.48
N VAL A 251 17.21 6.42 14.28
CA VAL A 251 18.10 7.10 15.22
C VAL A 251 17.41 8.36 15.70
N THR A 252 17.23 8.50 17.01
CA THR A 252 16.66 9.70 17.63
C THR A 252 17.57 10.22 18.72
N GLY A 253 17.61 11.53 18.90
CA GLY A 253 18.41 12.12 19.96
C GLY A 253 18.38 13.64 19.91
N SER A 254 19.29 14.24 20.71
CA SER A 254 19.54 15.67 20.70
C SER A 254 21.05 15.91 20.78
N VAL A 255 21.57 16.70 19.86
CA VAL A 255 22.97 17.16 19.87
C VAL A 255 22.97 18.65 20.18
N LYS A 256 23.61 19.06 21.27
CA LYS A 256 23.65 20.48 21.71
C LYS A 256 22.27 21.16 21.67
N ASN A 257 21.26 20.57 22.25
CA ASN A 257 19.88 21.07 22.22
C ASN A 257 19.17 21.08 20.86
N VAL A 258 19.76 20.53 19.81
CA VAL A 258 19.11 20.32 18.51
C VAL A 258 18.52 18.91 18.47
N PRO A 259 17.20 18.75 18.67
CA PRO A 259 16.58 17.45 18.56
C PRO A 259 16.51 17.03 17.11
N PHE A 260 16.74 15.74 16.88
CA PHE A 260 16.65 15.15 15.55
C PHE A 260 16.08 13.73 15.58
N ARG A 261 15.54 13.31 14.46
CA ARG A 261 15.16 11.94 14.16
C ARG A 261 15.53 11.63 12.72
N ALA A 262 16.26 10.55 12.52
CA ALA A 262 16.56 10.01 11.19
C ALA A 262 16.06 8.56 11.12
N SER A 263 15.47 8.16 10.02
CA SER A 263 15.06 6.76 9.80
C SER A 263 15.36 6.31 8.37
N VAL A 264 15.63 5.02 8.24
CA VAL A 264 15.78 4.32 6.95
C VAL A 264 14.94 3.06 7.01
N GLY A 265 14.08 2.87 6.02
CA GLY A 265 13.19 1.72 5.91
C GLY A 265 13.37 0.98 4.59
N ALA A 266 13.21 -0.34 4.64
CA ALA A 266 13.19 -1.22 3.48
C ALA A 266 12.00 -2.19 3.60
N THR A 267 11.09 -2.12 2.64
CA THR A 267 9.91 -2.99 2.54
C THR A 267 10.07 -3.84 1.28
N ASN A 268 9.99 -5.15 1.43
CA ASN A 268 9.88 -6.11 0.33
C ASN A 268 8.59 -6.90 0.51
N GLN A 269 7.71 -6.86 -0.47
CA GLN A 269 6.43 -7.54 -0.44
C GLN A 269 6.25 -8.36 -1.72
N GLU A 270 6.27 -9.67 -1.58
CA GLU A 270 5.85 -10.56 -2.65
C GLU A 270 4.33 -10.68 -2.69
N GLY A 271 3.76 -10.79 -3.89
CA GLY A 271 2.35 -11.10 -4.07
C GLY A 271 2.09 -12.60 -4.21
N ILE A 272 0.89 -13.02 -3.80
CA ILE A 272 0.44 -14.41 -3.95
C ILE A 272 0.21 -14.80 -5.41
N LEU A 273 -0.12 -13.85 -6.30
CA LEU A 273 -0.08 -14.08 -7.74
C LEU A 273 1.38 -14.04 -8.20
N ARG A 274 1.82 -15.09 -8.90
CA ARG A 274 3.21 -15.21 -9.37
C ARG A 274 3.64 -13.97 -10.13
N THR A 275 4.92 -13.64 -10.09
CA THR A 275 5.60 -12.47 -10.68
C THR A 275 5.26 -11.12 -10.08
N SER A 276 4.20 -10.98 -9.28
CA SER A 276 3.91 -9.71 -8.62
C SER A 276 4.84 -9.45 -7.43
N ASP A 277 5.39 -8.23 -7.36
CA ASP A 277 6.40 -7.85 -6.37
C ASP A 277 6.38 -6.34 -6.11
N PHE A 278 6.70 -5.94 -4.89
CA PHE A 278 6.84 -4.53 -4.50
C PHE A 278 8.02 -4.34 -3.56
N ASN A 279 8.94 -3.48 -3.95
CA ASN A 279 10.10 -3.10 -3.16
C ASN A 279 10.08 -1.61 -2.93
N ARG A 280 10.17 -1.17 -1.67
CA ARG A 280 10.20 0.25 -1.30
C ARG A 280 11.34 0.52 -0.32
N TYR A 281 12.08 1.58 -0.59
CA TYR A 281 13.10 2.13 0.29
C TYR A 281 12.70 3.54 0.68
N THR A 282 12.78 3.85 1.97
CA THR A 282 12.43 5.15 2.53
C THR A 282 13.58 5.70 3.35
N ALA A 283 13.77 7.00 3.30
CA ALA A 283 14.66 7.72 4.21
C ALA A 283 13.94 8.96 4.72
N SER A 284 13.99 9.22 6.01
CA SER A 284 13.43 10.44 6.59
C SER A 284 14.38 11.10 7.57
N LEU A 285 14.33 12.43 7.61
CA LEU A 285 15.08 13.27 8.52
C LEU A 285 14.14 14.36 9.06
N ASN A 286 14.08 14.47 10.38
CA ASN A 286 13.43 15.57 11.08
C ASN A 286 14.43 16.23 12.01
N VAL A 287 14.55 17.57 11.94
CA VAL A 287 15.40 18.38 12.81
C VAL A 287 14.59 19.56 13.34
N ASN A 288 14.52 19.68 14.66
CA ASN A 288 13.57 20.60 15.32
C ASN A 288 14.28 21.50 16.35
N PRO A 289 15.26 22.35 15.97
CA PRO A 289 15.91 23.24 16.90
C PRO A 289 14.99 24.34 17.39
N SER A 290 15.21 24.74 18.63
CA SER A 290 14.67 25.97 19.21
C SER A 290 15.85 26.93 19.44
N LEU A 291 15.78 28.09 18.84
CA LEU A 291 16.84 29.09 18.77
C LEU A 291 16.39 30.41 19.40
N LEU A 292 17.31 31.32 19.64
CA LEU A 292 17.01 32.66 20.20
C LEU A 292 16.22 32.57 21.50
N ASP A 293 16.73 31.81 22.48
CA ASP A 293 16.07 31.59 23.78
C ASP A 293 14.61 31.11 23.64
N ASP A 294 14.40 30.13 22.75
CA ASP A 294 13.10 29.52 22.41
C ASP A 294 12.12 30.46 21.66
N HIS A 295 12.57 31.66 21.25
CA HIS A 295 11.75 32.56 20.42
C HIS A 295 11.59 32.10 18.99
N LEU A 296 12.57 31.41 18.40
CA LEU A 296 12.48 30.85 17.05
C LEU A 296 12.46 29.32 17.10
N LYS A 297 11.34 28.74 16.75
CA LYS A 297 11.20 27.30 16.54
C LYS A 297 11.32 26.98 15.06
N VAL A 298 12.22 26.07 14.75
CA VAL A 298 12.42 25.57 13.38
C VAL A 298 11.97 24.13 13.35
N ASN A 299 11.27 23.74 12.30
CA ASN A 299 10.90 22.36 12.02
C ASN A 299 11.26 22.04 10.58
N LEU A 300 12.35 21.31 10.38
CA LEU A 300 12.79 20.82 9.09
C LEU A 300 12.44 19.34 8.98
N SER A 301 11.68 18.98 7.95
CA SER A 301 11.33 17.62 7.60
C SER A 301 11.73 17.34 6.16
N ALA A 302 12.46 16.27 5.94
CA ALA A 302 12.80 15.79 4.59
C ALA A 302 12.54 14.29 4.52
N LYS A 303 11.84 13.84 3.49
CA LYS A 303 11.49 12.45 3.24
C LYS A 303 11.79 12.11 1.80
N TYR A 304 12.43 10.98 1.59
CA TYR A 304 12.69 10.43 0.27
C TYR A 304 12.17 8.99 0.21
N MET A 305 11.62 8.63 -0.93
CA MET A 305 11.14 7.29 -1.20
C MET A 305 11.54 6.88 -2.61
N PHE A 306 11.99 5.64 -2.75
CA PHE A 306 12.11 4.93 -4.02
C PHE A 306 11.30 3.65 -3.95
N ALA A 307 10.54 3.34 -5.01
CA ALA A 307 9.81 2.09 -5.11
C ALA A 307 9.97 1.45 -6.51
N LYS A 308 9.97 0.12 -6.51
CA LYS A 308 9.87 -0.71 -7.71
C LYS A 308 8.69 -1.64 -7.54
N THR A 309 7.75 -1.60 -8.47
CA THR A 309 6.58 -2.48 -8.52
C THR A 309 6.64 -3.34 -9.77
N VAL A 310 6.45 -4.64 -9.63
CA VAL A 310 6.27 -5.57 -10.74
C VAL A 310 4.82 -6.02 -10.74
N TYR A 311 4.12 -5.76 -11.83
CA TYR A 311 2.71 -6.10 -11.99
C TYR A 311 2.55 -7.41 -12.72
N ALA A 312 1.91 -8.38 -12.08
CA ALA A 312 1.45 -9.58 -12.78
C ALA A 312 0.23 -9.28 -13.66
N ASP A 313 -0.02 -10.12 -14.63
CA ASP A 313 -1.26 -10.04 -15.41
C ASP A 313 -2.46 -10.52 -14.58
N GLY A 314 -3.30 -9.59 -14.13
CA GLY A 314 -4.50 -9.91 -13.34
C GLY A 314 -5.54 -10.72 -14.10
N GLY A 315 -5.55 -10.68 -15.44
CA GLY A 315 -6.41 -11.48 -16.30
C GLY A 315 -6.17 -13.00 -16.16
N ALA A 316 -4.97 -13.38 -15.71
CA ALA A 316 -4.62 -14.77 -15.46
C ALA A 316 -5.52 -15.45 -14.42
N MET A 317 -6.09 -14.70 -13.47
CA MET A 317 -7.03 -15.25 -12.49
C MET A 317 -8.34 -15.71 -13.15
N GLY A 318 -8.89 -14.89 -14.04
CA GLY A 318 -10.08 -15.27 -14.82
C GLY A 318 -9.78 -16.40 -15.80
N ALA A 319 -8.61 -16.34 -16.45
CA ALA A 319 -8.15 -17.40 -17.36
C ALA A 319 -8.02 -18.75 -16.64
N ALA A 320 -7.49 -18.78 -15.41
CA ALA A 320 -7.35 -19.99 -14.63
C ALA A 320 -8.68 -20.65 -14.26
N LEU A 321 -9.77 -19.87 -14.19
CA LEU A 321 -11.12 -20.41 -13.97
C LEU A 321 -11.75 -21.00 -15.25
N GLY A 322 -11.43 -20.40 -16.39
CA GLY A 322 -12.00 -20.80 -17.68
C GLY A 322 -11.19 -21.80 -18.49
N MET A 323 -9.96 -22.11 -18.06
CA MET A 323 -9.10 -23.02 -18.78
C MET A 323 -9.47 -24.48 -18.50
N ASP A 324 -9.50 -25.31 -19.57
CA ASP A 324 -9.81 -26.74 -19.48
C ASP A 324 -8.78 -27.48 -18.60
N PRO A 325 -9.20 -28.13 -17.50
CA PRO A 325 -8.29 -28.81 -16.58
C PRO A 325 -7.66 -30.08 -17.17
N THR A 326 -8.14 -30.58 -18.31
CA THR A 326 -7.58 -31.75 -19.00
C THR A 326 -6.37 -31.41 -19.87
N LYS A 327 -6.03 -30.12 -20.01
CA LYS A 327 -4.91 -29.62 -20.80
C LYS A 327 -3.63 -29.47 -19.95
N PRO A 328 -2.44 -29.70 -20.52
CA PRO A 328 -1.17 -29.46 -19.85
C PRO A 328 -0.86 -27.96 -19.80
N VAL A 329 -0.06 -27.54 -18.83
CA VAL A 329 0.50 -26.18 -18.81
C VAL A 329 1.40 -25.94 -20.02
N ARG A 330 2.28 -26.90 -20.29
CA ARG A 330 3.20 -26.88 -21.43
C ARG A 330 3.17 -28.21 -22.15
N THR A 331 3.52 -28.17 -23.45
CA THR A 331 3.59 -29.34 -24.28
C THR A 331 4.82 -29.26 -25.18
N ALA A 332 5.37 -30.43 -25.54
CA ALA A 332 6.46 -30.55 -26.51
C ALA A 332 5.99 -30.57 -27.99
N ASP A 333 4.67 -30.53 -28.22
CA ASP A 333 4.09 -30.50 -29.56
C ASP A 333 4.63 -29.29 -30.35
N PRO A 334 5.24 -29.49 -31.54
CA PRO A 334 5.83 -28.42 -32.34
C PRO A 334 4.87 -27.25 -32.67
N ARG A 335 3.57 -27.49 -32.71
CA ARG A 335 2.54 -26.46 -32.95
C ARG A 335 2.58 -25.35 -31.90
N PHE A 336 3.00 -25.64 -30.66
CA PHE A 336 3.06 -24.69 -29.56
C PHE A 336 4.43 -24.04 -29.40
N LYS A 337 5.40 -24.33 -30.27
CA LYS A 337 6.75 -23.76 -30.20
C LYS A 337 6.73 -22.22 -30.20
N ASN A 338 5.90 -21.61 -31.04
CA ASN A 338 5.78 -20.16 -31.14
C ASN A 338 5.10 -19.54 -29.93
N PHE A 339 4.41 -20.34 -29.12
CA PHE A 339 3.81 -19.92 -27.84
C PHE A 339 4.70 -20.25 -26.63
N GLY A 340 6.01 -20.47 -26.88
CA GLY A 340 6.97 -20.85 -25.84
C GLY A 340 6.71 -22.20 -25.19
N GLY A 341 6.02 -23.09 -25.90
CA GLY A 341 5.60 -24.41 -25.43
C GLY A 341 4.38 -24.39 -24.52
N TYR A 342 3.77 -23.23 -24.24
CA TYR A 342 2.52 -23.16 -23.50
C TYR A 342 1.35 -23.63 -24.35
N TYR A 343 0.50 -24.49 -23.79
CA TYR A 343 -0.73 -24.91 -24.45
C TYR A 343 -1.63 -23.72 -24.75
N GLN A 344 -2.15 -23.63 -25.97
CA GLN A 344 -3.14 -22.64 -26.40
C GLN A 344 -4.24 -23.32 -27.21
N TRP A 345 -5.41 -22.71 -27.29
CA TRP A 345 -6.45 -23.14 -28.21
C TRP A 345 -6.10 -22.65 -29.60
N LEU A 346 -5.82 -23.61 -30.52
CA LEU A 346 -5.43 -23.33 -31.88
C LEU A 346 -6.57 -23.56 -32.86
N GLN A 347 -6.65 -22.73 -33.88
CA GLN A 347 -7.57 -22.87 -34.98
C GLN A 347 -6.88 -23.58 -36.16
N GLU A 348 -7.37 -24.74 -36.55
CA GLU A 348 -6.89 -25.42 -37.74
C GLU A 348 -7.29 -24.66 -39.00
N GLY A 349 -6.37 -24.57 -39.97
CA GLY A 349 -6.65 -24.02 -41.29
C GLY A 349 -6.79 -22.51 -41.34
N SER A 350 -6.28 -21.76 -40.34
CA SER A 350 -6.36 -20.31 -40.29
C SER A 350 -5.86 -19.62 -41.56
N VAL A 351 -6.60 -18.58 -41.98
CA VAL A 351 -6.31 -17.70 -43.12
C VAL A 351 -4.99 -16.91 -42.95
N LEU A 352 -4.51 -16.77 -41.72
CA LEU A 352 -3.29 -16.02 -41.36
C LEU A 352 -2.04 -16.90 -41.30
N LYS A 353 -2.03 -18.04 -42.00
CA LYS A 353 -0.83 -18.87 -42.11
C LYS A 353 0.33 -18.08 -42.72
N ASP A 354 1.10 -17.50 -41.84
CA ASP A 354 2.39 -16.91 -42.14
C ASP A 354 3.47 -17.97 -41.80
N SER A 355 4.61 -17.89 -42.48
CA SER A 355 5.77 -18.74 -42.21
C SER A 355 6.28 -18.65 -40.77
N LYS A 356 5.99 -17.55 -40.08
CA LYS A 356 6.34 -17.33 -38.67
C LYS A 356 5.32 -17.91 -37.70
N TRP A 357 4.03 -17.97 -38.09
CA TRP A 357 2.93 -18.41 -37.27
C TRP A 357 2.04 -19.40 -38.01
N PRO A 358 2.50 -20.65 -38.19
CA PRO A 358 1.79 -21.68 -38.97
C PRO A 358 0.43 -22.05 -38.36
N GLU A 359 0.28 -21.86 -37.05
CA GLU A 359 -0.97 -22.08 -36.31
C GLU A 359 -1.40 -20.78 -35.64
N THR A 360 -2.67 -20.48 -35.69
CA THR A 360 -3.25 -19.30 -35.03
C THR A 360 -3.99 -19.67 -33.77
N LYS A 361 -3.89 -18.83 -32.77
CA LYS A 361 -4.69 -18.94 -31.56
C LYS A 361 -6.14 -18.57 -31.85
N ILE A 362 -7.10 -19.27 -31.23
CA ILE A 362 -8.52 -18.85 -31.23
C ILE A 362 -8.66 -17.64 -30.32
N ASP A 363 -9.01 -16.48 -30.87
CA ASP A 363 -9.01 -15.19 -30.13
C ASP A 363 -10.02 -15.18 -28.97
N LEU A 364 -11.17 -15.84 -29.12
CA LEU A 364 -12.19 -15.90 -28.09
C LEU A 364 -11.96 -16.99 -27.04
N ALA A 365 -10.97 -17.87 -27.26
CA ALA A 365 -10.66 -18.91 -26.30
C ALA A 365 -9.80 -18.37 -25.16
N THR A 366 -9.96 -19.00 -24.00
CA THR A 366 -9.19 -18.67 -22.80
C THR A 366 -7.69 -18.87 -23.07
N ALA A 367 -6.89 -17.83 -22.87
CA ALA A 367 -5.43 -17.91 -22.97
C ALA A 367 -4.86 -18.73 -21.80
N ASN A 368 -3.72 -19.38 -22.02
CA ASN A 368 -3.02 -20.09 -20.96
C ASN A 368 -2.60 -19.10 -19.85
N PRO A 369 -3.08 -19.26 -18.61
CA PRO A 369 -2.88 -18.27 -17.54
C PRO A 369 -1.40 -18.11 -17.14
N LEU A 370 -0.60 -19.16 -17.25
CA LEU A 370 0.84 -19.05 -16.97
C LEU A 370 1.58 -18.30 -18.07
N SER A 371 1.23 -18.52 -19.32
CA SER A 371 1.81 -17.74 -20.43
C SER A 371 1.53 -16.24 -20.27
N MET A 372 0.34 -15.87 -19.77
CA MET A 372 -0.02 -14.47 -19.47
C MET A 372 0.91 -13.86 -18.41
N ILE A 373 1.22 -14.62 -17.37
CA ILE A 373 2.06 -14.17 -16.26
C ILE A 373 3.54 -14.17 -16.63
N ASP A 374 4.03 -15.31 -17.15
CA ASP A 374 5.47 -15.53 -17.36
C ASP A 374 6.02 -14.75 -18.56
N MET A 375 5.16 -14.36 -19.50
CA MET A 375 5.53 -13.65 -20.73
C MET A 375 5.18 -12.16 -20.74
N LYS A 376 4.80 -11.63 -19.59
CA LYS A 376 4.59 -10.20 -19.37
C LYS A 376 5.63 -9.67 -18.38
N ASN A 377 6.33 -8.63 -18.80
CA ASN A 377 7.22 -7.85 -17.94
C ASN A 377 6.65 -6.43 -17.82
N ASP A 378 6.05 -6.12 -16.66
CA ASP A 378 5.39 -4.86 -16.40
C ASP A 378 5.95 -4.26 -15.10
N VAL A 379 6.87 -3.32 -15.23
CA VAL A 379 7.67 -2.81 -14.13
C VAL A 379 7.52 -1.30 -14.03
N ALA A 380 7.07 -0.83 -12.89
CA ALA A 380 7.08 0.59 -12.55
C ALA A 380 8.20 0.90 -11.54
N LYS A 381 8.89 2.00 -11.78
CA LYS A 381 9.86 2.59 -10.85
C LYS A 381 9.42 3.99 -10.53
N SER A 382 9.34 4.33 -9.25
CA SER A 382 8.94 5.64 -8.76
C SER A 382 9.91 6.17 -7.72
N ASN A 383 10.04 7.48 -7.68
CA ASN A 383 10.72 8.20 -6.63
C ASN A 383 9.87 9.37 -6.17
N ALA A 384 10.02 9.75 -4.92
CA ALA A 384 9.33 10.89 -4.37
C ALA A 384 10.19 11.54 -3.27
N PHE A 385 10.15 12.85 -3.23
CA PHE A 385 10.74 13.69 -2.21
C PHE A 385 9.70 14.64 -1.64
N VAL A 386 9.61 14.68 -0.32
CA VAL A 386 8.76 15.62 0.42
C VAL A 386 9.64 16.36 1.39
N GLY A 387 9.77 17.66 1.21
CA GLY A 387 10.51 18.55 2.09
C GLY A 387 9.61 19.62 2.68
N ASN A 388 9.73 19.92 3.96
CA ASN A 388 9.01 20.98 4.63
C ASN A 388 9.90 21.72 5.62
N LEU A 389 9.89 23.05 5.55
CA LEU A 389 10.54 23.96 6.48
C LEU A 389 9.49 24.88 7.10
N GLU A 390 9.28 24.71 8.38
CA GLU A 390 8.37 25.54 9.20
C GLU A 390 9.18 26.38 10.15
N LEU A 391 8.93 27.67 10.15
CA LEU A 391 9.54 28.65 11.08
C LEU A 391 8.42 29.31 11.88
N ASP A 392 8.53 29.31 13.18
CA ASP A 392 7.63 29.98 14.11
C ASP A 392 8.45 30.90 15.03
N TYR A 393 8.31 32.20 14.82
CA TYR A 393 9.05 33.22 15.55
C TYR A 393 8.13 34.02 16.45
N GLN A 394 8.36 33.95 17.77
CA GLN A 394 7.73 34.77 18.76
C GLN A 394 8.50 36.09 18.94
N VAL A 395 7.88 37.22 18.60
CA VAL A 395 8.56 38.50 18.57
C VAL A 395 9.03 38.90 19.96
N HIS A 396 10.30 39.30 20.07
CA HIS A 396 10.90 39.78 21.31
C HIS A 396 10.13 41.01 21.81
N GLY A 397 9.75 41.02 23.08
CA GLY A 397 9.00 42.14 23.71
C GLY A 397 7.47 42.11 23.43
N LEU A 398 7.00 41.35 22.47
CA LEU A 398 5.57 41.21 22.12
C LEU A 398 5.19 39.72 22.10
N LYS A 399 5.04 39.11 23.28
CA LYS A 399 4.84 37.64 23.43
C LYS A 399 3.60 37.11 22.73
N ASP A 400 2.59 37.96 22.49
CA ASP A 400 1.37 37.58 21.80
C ASP A 400 1.48 37.64 20.28
N LEU A 401 2.56 38.24 19.72
CA LEU A 401 2.81 38.32 18.29
C LEU A 401 3.73 37.18 17.83
N ARG A 402 3.23 36.37 16.95
CA ARG A 402 4.00 35.26 16.32
C ARG A 402 3.97 35.41 14.81
N LEU A 403 5.13 35.23 14.21
CA LEU A 403 5.29 35.14 12.76
C LEU A 403 5.53 33.69 12.39
N HIS A 404 4.65 33.16 11.56
CA HIS A 404 4.72 31.79 11.09
C HIS A 404 4.98 31.74 9.59
N MET A 405 5.95 30.94 9.16
CA MET A 405 6.25 30.69 7.77
C MET A 405 6.39 29.19 7.52
N ASN A 406 5.78 28.71 6.45
CA ASN A 406 5.89 27.32 6.04
C ASN A 406 6.24 27.25 4.55
N ILE A 407 7.32 26.57 4.21
CA ILE A 407 7.76 26.33 2.82
C ILE A 407 7.88 24.83 2.62
N GLY A 408 7.18 24.31 1.63
CA GLY A 408 7.18 22.88 1.34
C GLY A 408 7.36 22.56 -0.13
N ALA A 409 7.98 21.45 -0.41
CA ALA A 409 8.15 20.91 -1.75
C ALA A 409 7.73 19.43 -1.79
N ASP A 410 6.93 19.06 -2.77
CA ASP A 410 6.53 17.70 -3.11
C ASP A 410 6.94 17.45 -4.56
N VAL A 411 7.94 16.60 -4.75
CA VAL A 411 8.47 16.24 -6.06
C VAL A 411 8.39 14.74 -6.22
N SER A 412 7.68 14.28 -7.23
CA SER A 412 7.54 12.85 -7.50
C SER A 412 7.64 12.55 -8.99
N GLY A 413 8.16 11.38 -9.30
CA GLY A 413 8.27 10.87 -10.65
C GLY A 413 8.11 9.36 -10.69
N GLY A 414 7.50 8.87 -11.75
CA GLY A 414 7.32 7.45 -11.99
C GLY A 414 7.39 7.11 -13.47
N ARG A 415 8.03 5.98 -13.77
CA ARG A 415 8.07 5.40 -15.09
C ARG A 415 7.63 3.94 -15.01
N GLN A 416 6.74 3.54 -15.88
CA GLN A 416 6.30 2.18 -16.08
C GLN A 416 6.72 1.73 -17.48
N ASP A 417 7.41 0.61 -17.55
CA ASP A 417 7.79 -0.07 -18.77
C ASP A 417 6.99 -1.36 -18.82
N THR A 418 6.25 -1.58 -19.91
CA THR A 418 5.43 -2.79 -20.13
C THR A 418 5.89 -3.47 -21.40
N GLU A 419 6.21 -4.76 -21.29
CA GLU A 419 6.61 -5.63 -22.42
C GLU A 419 5.82 -6.93 -22.33
N ILE A 420 5.21 -7.31 -23.45
CA ILE A 420 4.50 -8.59 -23.60
C ILE A 420 5.11 -9.29 -24.79
N SER A 421 5.61 -10.52 -24.57
CA SER A 421 6.19 -11.34 -25.62
C SER A 421 5.16 -11.63 -26.73
N PRO A 422 5.55 -11.65 -28.00
CA PRO A 422 4.71 -12.16 -29.09
C PRO A 422 4.20 -13.58 -28.87
N ALA A 423 4.93 -14.38 -28.11
CA ALA A 423 4.56 -15.74 -27.75
C ALA A 423 3.50 -15.82 -26.63
N SER A 424 3.15 -14.70 -25.99
CA SER A 424 2.09 -14.67 -24.96
C SER A 424 0.72 -14.97 -25.56
N GLY A 425 -0.07 -15.74 -24.86
CA GLY A 425 -1.47 -16.01 -25.23
C GLY A 425 -2.35 -14.77 -25.31
N THR A 426 -1.94 -13.63 -24.75
CA THR A 426 -2.73 -12.39 -24.74
C THR A 426 -2.42 -11.44 -25.90
N ASN A 427 -1.20 -11.49 -26.44
CA ASN A 427 -0.80 -10.56 -27.49
C ASN A 427 0.06 -11.29 -28.55
N THR A 428 -0.57 -12.26 -29.19
CA THR A 428 0.04 -13.10 -30.20
C THR A 428 0.39 -12.29 -31.45
N TYR A 429 1.44 -12.67 -32.14
CA TYR A 429 2.01 -12.13 -33.39
C TYR A 429 2.91 -10.91 -33.25
N TYR A 430 2.49 -9.88 -32.54
CA TYR A 430 3.20 -8.59 -32.53
C TYR A 430 3.96 -8.35 -31.23
N GLY A 431 3.48 -8.91 -30.12
CA GLY A 431 3.93 -8.51 -28.81
C GLY A 431 3.51 -7.07 -28.49
N TYR A 432 3.96 -6.58 -27.37
CA TYR A 432 3.77 -5.20 -26.96
C TYR A 432 5.02 -4.71 -26.24
N SER A 433 5.45 -3.50 -26.56
CA SER A 433 6.48 -2.80 -25.81
C SER A 433 6.09 -1.33 -25.72
N GLY A 434 5.97 -0.84 -24.53
CA GLY A 434 5.57 0.55 -24.27
C GLY A 434 6.07 1.05 -22.94
N TRP A 435 6.11 2.37 -22.80
CA TRP A 435 6.43 3.01 -21.53
C TRP A 435 5.57 4.26 -21.29
N GLU A 436 5.39 4.57 -20.03
CA GLU A 436 4.72 5.78 -19.61
C GLU A 436 5.50 6.41 -18.44
N LYS A 437 5.72 7.72 -18.50
CA LYS A 437 6.43 8.49 -17.48
C LYS A 437 5.61 9.69 -17.04
N ILE A 438 5.46 9.85 -15.72
CA ILE A 438 4.77 10.99 -15.12
C ILE A 438 5.73 11.62 -14.10
N ASN A 439 5.94 12.93 -14.21
CA ASN A 439 6.67 13.71 -13.22
C ASN A 439 5.76 14.81 -12.66
N LYS A 440 5.90 15.11 -11.37
CA LYS A 440 5.10 16.10 -10.66
C LYS A 440 6.00 16.95 -9.78
N TYR A 441 5.68 18.23 -9.73
CA TYR A 441 6.38 19.23 -8.94
C TYR A 441 5.35 20.13 -8.28
N ASN A 442 5.34 20.18 -6.97
CA ASN A 442 4.46 21.04 -6.18
C ASN A 442 5.30 21.81 -5.17
N LEU A 443 5.19 23.13 -5.20
CA LEU A 443 5.84 24.03 -4.25
C LEU A 443 4.73 24.76 -3.47
N SER A 444 4.82 24.74 -2.16
CA SER A 444 3.90 25.44 -1.26
C SER A 444 4.65 26.46 -0.42
N TYR A 445 4.05 27.61 -0.20
CA TYR A 445 4.57 28.65 0.69
C TYR A 445 3.43 29.34 1.42
#